data_f2031866b1d4e75c336114046df70028
#
_entry.id   f2031866b1d4e75c336114046df70028
#
_cell.length_a   1.000
_cell.length_b   1.000
_cell.length_c   1.000
_cell.angle_alpha   90.00
_cell.angle_beta   90.00
_cell.angle_gamma   90.00
#
_symmetry.space_group_name_H-M   'P 1'
#
loop_
_entity.id
_entity.type
_entity.pdbx_description
1 polymer ?
#
loop_
_entity_poly.entity_id
_entity_poly.type
_entity_poly.pdbx_seq_one_letter_code
_entity_poly.pdbx_strand_id
1 'polypeptide(L)' 'MKKWRCRNCGFIYDEALGLPAEGIAPGTRWADVPEDWICPDCGTEKSDFEMEPA' A
#
# COMPACT_ATOMS: atom_id res chain seq x y z
N MET A 1 4.70 -8.49 -9.24
CA MET A 1 4.89 -7.55 -8.13
C MET A 1 4.01 -7.96 -6.96
N LYS A 2 4.33 -7.48 -5.77
CA LYS A 2 3.68 -7.92 -4.55
C LYS A 2 2.43 -7.09 -4.25
N LYS A 3 1.58 -7.63 -3.39
CA LYS A 3 0.43 -6.91 -2.86
C LYS A 3 0.58 -6.81 -1.35
N TRP A 4 0.13 -5.70 -0.81
CA TRP A 4 0.21 -5.42 0.63
C TRP A 4 -1.17 -5.10 1.15
N ARG A 5 -1.55 -5.73 2.25
CA ARG A 5 -2.89 -5.62 2.80
C ARG A 5 -2.86 -4.88 4.13
N CYS A 6 -3.75 -3.91 4.27
CA CYS A 6 -3.97 -3.22 5.54
C CYS A 6 -4.57 -4.20 6.55
N ARG A 7 -3.92 -4.35 7.70
CA ARG A 7 -4.39 -5.29 8.72
C ARG A 7 -5.63 -4.81 9.42
N ASN A 8 -5.97 -3.54 9.29
CA ASN A 8 -7.12 -2.95 9.96
C ASN A 8 -8.39 -3.01 9.11
N CYS A 9 -8.35 -2.58 7.86
CA CYS A 9 -9.55 -2.51 7.02
C CYS A 9 -9.54 -3.44 5.81
N GLY A 10 -8.41 -4.08 5.51
CA GLY A 10 -8.30 -4.99 4.37
C GLY A 10 -8.00 -4.30 3.04
N PHE A 11 -7.68 -3.02 3.05
CA PHE A 11 -7.31 -2.31 1.83
C PHE A 11 -6.07 -2.95 1.20
N ILE A 12 -6.08 -3.14 -0.12
CA ILE A 12 -4.96 -3.76 -0.83
C ILE A 12 -4.20 -2.70 -1.62
N TYR A 13 -2.87 -2.63 -1.37
CA TYR A 13 -1.96 -1.88 -2.22
C TYR A 13 -1.29 -2.86 -3.17
N ASP A 14 -1.58 -2.73 -4.46
CA ASP A 14 -0.96 -3.56 -5.50
C ASP A 14 0.19 -2.77 -6.12
N GLU A 15 1.42 -3.28 -5.97
CA GLU A 15 2.60 -2.60 -6.49
C GLU A 15 2.52 -2.36 -8.00
N ALA A 16 1.91 -3.29 -8.72
CA ALA A 16 1.79 -3.17 -10.18
C ALA A 16 0.82 -2.03 -10.58
N LEU A 17 -0.20 -1.79 -9.79
CA LEU A 17 -1.21 -0.77 -10.08
C LEU A 17 -0.87 0.58 -9.47
N GLY A 18 -0.11 0.59 -8.39
CA GLY A 18 0.16 1.82 -7.65
C GLY A 18 -1.12 2.42 -7.08
N LEU A 19 -1.06 3.69 -6.76
CA LEU A 19 -2.21 4.47 -6.30
C LEU A 19 -2.10 5.87 -6.89
N PRO A 20 -2.41 6.05 -8.19
CA PRO A 20 -2.25 7.34 -8.84
C PRO A 20 -3.03 8.47 -8.15
N ALA A 21 -4.19 8.14 -7.56
CA ALA A 21 -4.98 9.12 -6.82
C ALA A 21 -4.26 9.63 -5.57
N GLU A 22 -3.30 8.85 -5.05
CA GLU A 22 -2.49 9.21 -3.90
C GLU A 22 -1.08 9.68 -4.31
N GLY A 23 -0.86 9.87 -5.60
CA GLY A 23 0.43 10.29 -6.11
C GLY A 23 1.48 9.18 -6.19
N ILE A 24 1.05 7.93 -6.14
CA ILE A 24 1.95 6.77 -6.21
C ILE A 24 1.81 6.13 -7.58
N ALA A 25 2.85 6.23 -8.40
CA ALA A 25 2.81 5.72 -9.77
C ALA A 25 2.70 4.19 -9.81
N PRO A 26 2.07 3.63 -10.86
CA PRO A 26 2.08 2.19 -11.08
C PRO A 26 3.51 1.66 -11.13
N GLY A 27 3.75 0.50 -10.52
CA GLY A 27 5.07 -0.10 -10.47
C GLY A 27 5.91 0.35 -9.28
N THR A 28 5.38 1.18 -8.38
CA THR A 28 6.10 1.61 -7.19
C THR A 28 6.12 0.47 -6.18
N ARG A 29 7.32 0.05 -5.78
CA ARG A 29 7.47 -1.00 -4.79
C ARG A 29 7.14 -0.45 -3.40
N TRP A 30 6.72 -1.36 -2.51
CA TRP A 30 6.36 -0.99 -1.14
C TRP A 30 7.46 -0.20 -0.43
N ALA A 31 8.71 -0.61 -0.64
CA ALA A 31 9.85 0.06 -0.02
C ALA A 31 10.01 1.50 -0.50
N ASP A 32 9.47 1.82 -1.68
CA ASP A 32 9.56 3.16 -2.26
C ASP A 32 8.34 4.03 -1.91
N VAL A 33 7.33 3.45 -1.29
CA VAL A 33 6.18 4.22 -0.80
C VAL A 33 6.64 5.06 0.40
N PRO A 34 6.28 6.36 0.46
CA PRO A 34 6.73 7.21 1.57
C PRO A 34 6.38 6.60 2.94
N GLU A 35 7.29 6.76 3.89
CA GLU A 35 7.11 6.21 5.23
C GLU A 35 5.93 6.84 5.97
N ASP A 36 5.60 8.07 5.63
CA ASP A 36 4.47 8.79 6.25
C ASP A 36 3.14 8.55 5.52
N TRP A 37 3.16 7.68 4.50
CA TRP A 37 1.93 7.32 3.80
C TRP A 37 1.03 6.51 4.74
N ILE A 38 -0.26 6.79 4.67
CA ILE A 38 -1.26 6.07 5.47
C ILE A 38 -2.30 5.46 4.56
N CYS A 39 -3.00 4.46 5.08
CA CYS A 39 -4.08 3.81 4.34
C CYS A 39 -5.14 4.85 3.97
N PRO A 40 -5.50 4.97 2.67
CA PRO A 40 -6.49 5.96 2.24
C PRO A 40 -7.91 5.61 2.71
N ASP A 41 -8.12 4.40 3.18
CA ASP A 41 -9.43 3.91 3.58
C ASP A 41 -9.67 4.10 5.09
N CYS A 42 -8.69 3.75 5.92
CA CYS A 42 -8.86 3.80 7.37
C CYS A 42 -7.84 4.66 8.11
N GLY A 43 -6.80 5.14 7.42
CA GLY A 43 -5.78 5.98 8.05
C GLY A 43 -4.72 5.22 8.84
N THR A 44 -4.66 3.90 8.70
CA THR A 44 -3.66 3.08 9.38
C THR A 44 -2.27 3.35 8.80
N GLU A 45 -1.26 3.29 9.65
CA GLU A 45 0.11 3.52 9.23
C GLU A 45 0.63 2.42 8.31
N LYS A 46 1.61 2.77 7.49
CA LYS A 46 2.25 1.83 6.56
C LYS A 46 2.76 0.59 7.29
N SER A 47 3.29 0.73 8.51
CA SER A 47 3.84 -0.37 9.29
C SER A 47 2.79 -1.43 9.68
N ASP A 48 1.52 -1.10 9.60
CA ASP A 48 0.44 -2.04 9.90
C ASP A 48 -0.04 -2.82 8.68
N PHE A 49 0.63 -2.67 7.57
CA PHE A 49 0.36 -3.49 6.39
C PHE A 49 1.20 -4.75 6.42
N GLU A 50 0.68 -5.82 5.86
CA GLU A 50 1.43 -7.07 5.70
C GLU A 50 1.42 -7.50 4.24
N MET A 51 2.48 -8.22 3.83
CA MET A 51 2.57 -8.72 2.47
C MET A 51 1.55 -9.81 2.25
N GLU A 52 0.74 -9.64 1.21
CA GLU A 52 -0.25 -10.64 0.83
C GLU A 52 0.44 -11.78 0.09
N PRO A 53 0.21 -13.04 0.46
CA PRO A 53 0.77 -14.17 -0.30
C PRO A 53 0.25 -14.16 -1.73
N ALA A 54 1.13 -14.46 -2.66
CA ALA A 54 0.77 -14.49 -4.06
C ALA A 54 -0.22 -15.61 -4.38
#